data_e8e050155419c7e3c6044daa76390553
#
_entry.id   e8e050155419c7e3c6044daa76390553
#
_cell.length_a   1.000
_cell.length_b   1.000
_cell.length_c   1.000
_cell.angle_alpha   90.00
_cell.angle_beta   90.00
_cell.angle_gamma   90.00
#
_symmetry.space_group_name_H-M   'P 1'
#
loop_
_entity.id
_entity.type
_entity.pdbx_description
1 polymer ?
#
loop_
_entity_poly.entity_id
_entity_poly.type
_entity_poly.pdbx_seq_one_letter_code
_entity_poly.pdbx_strand_id
1 'polypeptide(L)'
;MGNFGGHTLPGSFFIIFALWYLVRLFQSYYSSRQRNTRFTSRVMMTCPCLPGRLKVLPIEAFVKIFLISIGFSLEIYTGMSHGKFVAVGNGQHATMFFFFGFTGVVDILQYYRAPIPPNAEYISYFMAFIVEGLLFKFHLHGRSELDVLVHTFLVYVIFTSAISVLVEMRFRHHILASVMRSYLILLQGTWFWQVAFILFNPIEGASPWKQDDHQHMMIATLYFTWHCGVNFVIVLLIGAVIACCYGRAKADIHDDDEMSMKRLIHTGANGQTFVSLNDESDSDVEFQKPVAK
;
A
#
# COMPACT_ATOMS: atom_id res chain seq x y z
N MET A 1 2.50 -14.43 26.02
CA MET A 1 3.91 -14.05 25.74
C MET A 1 4.09 -14.00 24.24
N GLY A 2 4.75 -12.97 23.71
CA GLY A 2 5.06 -12.90 22.30
C GLY A 2 5.93 -14.08 21.84
N ASN A 3 5.81 -14.47 20.59
CA ASN A 3 6.64 -15.49 19.97
C ASN A 3 7.05 -15.06 18.55
N PHE A 4 7.95 -15.81 17.92
CA PHE A 4 8.42 -15.51 16.57
C PHE A 4 7.26 -15.37 15.57
N GLY A 5 6.32 -16.34 15.55
CA GLY A 5 5.16 -16.33 14.65
C GLY A 5 4.22 -15.15 14.88
N GLY A 6 4.03 -14.74 16.13
CA GLY A 6 3.18 -13.59 16.49
C GLY A 6 3.69 -12.24 15.95
N HIS A 7 4.99 -12.14 15.62
CA HIS A 7 5.57 -10.95 14.99
C HIS A 7 5.69 -11.10 13.47
N THR A 8 6.11 -12.28 12.99
CA THR A 8 6.32 -12.49 11.56
C THR A 8 5.03 -12.55 10.75
N LEU A 9 3.93 -13.03 11.34
CA LEU A 9 2.64 -13.09 10.66
C LEU A 9 2.10 -11.70 10.30
N PRO A 10 1.90 -10.75 11.26
CA PRO A 10 1.47 -9.40 10.92
C PRO A 10 2.51 -8.67 10.07
N GLY A 11 3.81 -8.87 10.33
CA GLY A 11 4.88 -8.29 9.50
C GLY A 11 4.78 -8.71 8.04
N SER A 12 4.48 -9.98 7.77
CA SER A 12 4.28 -10.49 6.41
C SER A 12 3.06 -9.85 5.73
N PHE A 13 1.96 -9.66 6.46
CA PHE A 13 0.79 -9.00 5.92
C PHE A 13 1.10 -7.55 5.52
N PHE A 14 1.76 -6.79 6.40
CA PHE A 14 2.16 -5.42 6.08
C PHE A 14 3.09 -5.34 4.86
N ILE A 15 4.09 -6.25 4.73
CA ILE A 15 4.99 -6.28 3.57
C ILE A 15 4.22 -6.57 2.28
N ILE A 16 3.36 -7.60 2.27
CA ILE A 16 2.61 -8.01 1.09
C ILE A 16 1.70 -6.86 0.62
N PHE A 17 0.93 -6.27 1.53
CA PHE A 17 0.04 -5.16 1.18
C PHE A 17 0.80 -3.91 0.78
N ALA A 18 1.90 -3.56 1.45
CA ALA A 18 2.71 -2.39 1.09
C ALA A 18 3.31 -2.52 -0.32
N LEU A 19 3.89 -3.67 -0.66
CA LEU A 19 4.44 -3.94 -2.00
C LEU A 19 3.35 -3.92 -3.06
N TRP A 20 2.20 -4.54 -2.79
CA TRP A 20 1.03 -4.48 -3.66
C TRP A 20 0.58 -3.04 -3.90
N TYR A 21 0.43 -2.23 -2.83
CA TYR A 21 0.06 -0.82 -2.93
C TYR A 21 1.07 -0.03 -3.75
N LEU A 22 2.36 -0.16 -3.50
CA LEU A 22 3.41 0.55 -4.23
C LEU A 22 3.35 0.28 -5.73
N VAL A 23 3.25 -0.99 -6.11
CA VAL A 23 3.15 -1.39 -7.52
C VAL A 23 1.90 -0.77 -8.15
N ARG A 24 0.72 -0.93 -7.52
CA ARG A 24 -0.54 -0.42 -8.05
C ARG A 24 -0.59 1.11 -8.08
N LEU A 25 -0.02 1.77 -7.08
CA LEU A 25 0.08 3.21 -6.98
C LEU A 25 0.87 3.80 -8.14
N PHE A 26 2.09 3.30 -8.38
CA PHE A 26 2.92 3.76 -9.49
C PHE A 26 2.30 3.45 -10.84
N GLN A 27 1.69 2.27 -11.03
CA GLN A 27 0.97 1.94 -12.26
C GLN A 27 -0.20 2.91 -12.51
N SER A 28 -0.99 3.22 -11.47
CA SER A 28 -2.08 4.19 -11.56
C SER A 28 -1.59 5.60 -11.89
N TYR A 29 -0.49 6.02 -11.28
CA TYR A 29 0.13 7.32 -11.52
C TYR A 29 0.63 7.47 -12.95
N TYR A 30 1.44 6.52 -13.45
CA TYR A 30 1.97 6.60 -14.82
C TYR A 30 0.87 6.42 -15.87
N SER A 31 -0.11 5.55 -15.63
CA SER A 31 -1.29 5.44 -16.49
C SER A 31 -2.09 6.74 -16.58
N SER A 32 -2.28 7.44 -15.46
CA SER A 32 -2.95 8.75 -15.45
C SER A 32 -2.19 9.78 -16.28
N ARG A 33 -0.86 9.77 -16.19
CA ARG A 33 -0.01 10.67 -17.00
C ARG A 33 -0.07 10.37 -18.48
N GLN A 34 -0.08 9.08 -18.87
CA GLN A 34 -0.22 8.70 -20.28
C GLN A 34 -1.56 9.14 -20.88
N ARG A 35 -2.63 9.03 -20.08
CA ARG A 35 -4.00 9.40 -20.50
C ARG A 35 -4.31 10.88 -20.33
N ASN A 36 -3.33 11.70 -19.93
CA ASN A 36 -3.51 13.12 -19.61
C ASN A 36 -4.65 13.37 -18.61
N THR A 37 -4.85 12.44 -17.65
CA THR A 37 -5.88 12.56 -16.61
C THR A 37 -5.25 12.89 -15.26
N ARG A 38 -6.03 13.50 -14.37
CA ARG A 38 -5.56 13.84 -13.03
C ARG A 38 -5.45 12.59 -12.17
N PHE A 39 -4.24 12.33 -11.62
CA PHE A 39 -4.05 11.27 -10.63
C PHE A 39 -4.88 11.52 -9.37
N THR A 40 -5.49 10.47 -8.84
CA THR A 40 -6.19 10.49 -7.55
C THR A 40 -5.88 9.21 -6.79
N SER A 41 -5.31 9.35 -5.60
CA SER A 41 -5.02 8.22 -4.72
C SER A 41 -6.29 7.55 -4.21
N ARG A 42 -6.16 6.25 -3.92
CA ARG A 42 -7.21 5.42 -3.32
C ARG A 42 -6.59 4.53 -2.26
N VAL A 43 -7.34 4.24 -1.22
CA VAL A 43 -6.88 3.34 -0.16
C VAL A 43 -6.93 1.89 -0.64
N MET A 44 -7.98 1.51 -1.35
CA MET A 44 -8.16 0.19 -1.97
C MET A 44 -7.86 0.26 -3.46
N MET A 45 -7.12 -0.71 -3.99
CA MET A 45 -6.78 -0.83 -5.41
C MET A 45 -7.48 -2.04 -6.04
N THR A 46 -8.01 -1.86 -7.26
CA THR A 46 -8.52 -2.99 -8.05
C THR A 46 -7.38 -3.80 -8.67
N CYS A 47 -7.63 -5.07 -8.98
CA CYS A 47 -6.63 -5.97 -9.58
C CYS A 47 -6.93 -6.18 -11.09
N PRO A 48 -6.39 -5.35 -12.00
CA PRO A 48 -6.66 -5.46 -13.44
C PRO A 48 -6.00 -6.66 -14.12
N CYS A 49 -5.06 -7.32 -13.45
CA CYS A 49 -4.42 -8.55 -13.95
C CYS A 49 -5.31 -9.78 -13.86
N LEU A 50 -6.45 -9.69 -13.15
CA LEU A 50 -7.40 -10.79 -13.06
C LEU A 50 -8.29 -10.86 -14.30
N PRO A 51 -8.71 -12.06 -14.73
CA PRO A 51 -9.56 -12.24 -15.93
C PRO A 51 -11.02 -11.83 -15.68
N GLY A 52 -11.70 -11.42 -16.75
CA GLY A 52 -13.13 -11.22 -16.78
C GLY A 52 -13.66 -10.21 -15.75
N ARG A 53 -14.71 -10.59 -15.03
CA ARG A 53 -15.39 -9.74 -14.02
C ARG A 53 -14.57 -9.56 -12.74
N LEU A 54 -13.58 -10.41 -12.47
CA LEU A 54 -12.76 -10.32 -11.26
C LEU A 54 -11.92 -9.04 -11.19
N LYS A 55 -11.52 -8.45 -12.35
CA LYS A 55 -10.75 -7.18 -12.37
C LYS A 55 -11.46 -5.98 -11.76
N VAL A 56 -12.77 -6.00 -11.71
CA VAL A 56 -13.57 -4.89 -11.15
C VAL A 56 -14.02 -5.16 -9.72
N LEU A 57 -13.90 -6.39 -9.21
CA LEU A 57 -14.27 -6.71 -7.83
C LEU A 57 -13.27 -6.17 -6.83
N PRO A 58 -13.69 -5.86 -5.57
CA PRO A 58 -12.82 -5.42 -4.49
C PRO A 58 -12.04 -6.60 -3.87
N ILE A 59 -11.31 -7.35 -4.72
CA ILE A 59 -10.59 -8.57 -4.31
C ILE A 59 -9.61 -8.29 -3.17
N GLU A 60 -8.93 -7.14 -3.21
CA GLU A 60 -8.01 -6.73 -2.15
C GLU A 60 -8.71 -6.68 -0.79
N ALA A 61 -9.91 -6.12 -0.71
CA ALA A 61 -10.66 -6.04 0.54
C ALA A 61 -11.07 -7.43 1.05
N PHE A 62 -11.48 -8.33 0.15
CA PHE A 62 -11.78 -9.72 0.52
C PHE A 62 -10.53 -10.47 1.01
N VAL A 63 -9.40 -10.34 0.30
CA VAL A 63 -8.13 -10.94 0.72
C VAL A 63 -7.68 -10.39 2.08
N LYS A 64 -7.81 -9.08 2.29
CA LYS A 64 -7.54 -8.44 3.57
C LYS A 64 -8.37 -9.05 4.70
N ILE A 65 -9.69 -9.09 4.55
CA ILE A 65 -10.59 -9.65 5.56
C ILE A 65 -10.23 -11.12 5.84
N PHE A 66 -9.98 -11.91 4.80
CA PHE A 66 -9.63 -13.32 4.93
C PHE A 66 -8.33 -13.52 5.73
N LEU A 67 -7.25 -12.84 5.36
CA LEU A 67 -5.95 -12.95 6.04
C LEU A 67 -6.03 -12.45 7.49
N ILE A 68 -6.71 -11.33 7.71
CA ILE A 68 -6.91 -10.78 9.06
C ILE A 68 -7.76 -11.71 9.92
N SER A 69 -8.78 -12.37 9.36
CA SER A 69 -9.59 -13.35 10.09
C SER A 69 -8.78 -14.56 10.55
N ILE A 70 -7.76 -14.97 9.77
CA ILE A 70 -6.83 -16.03 10.20
C ILE A 70 -6.03 -15.54 11.42
N GLY A 71 -5.41 -14.35 11.36
CA GLY A 71 -4.65 -13.79 12.47
C GLY A 71 -5.51 -13.61 13.72
N PHE A 72 -6.70 -13.04 13.57
CA PHE A 72 -7.67 -12.88 14.66
C PHE A 72 -8.01 -14.23 15.32
N SER A 73 -8.35 -15.23 14.51
CA SER A 73 -8.72 -16.57 15.03
C SER A 73 -7.57 -17.26 15.75
N LEU A 74 -6.35 -17.11 15.24
CA LEU A 74 -5.14 -17.65 15.89
C LEU A 74 -4.89 -17.00 17.26
N GLU A 75 -5.06 -15.67 17.38
CA GLU A 75 -4.92 -14.98 18.65
C GLU A 75 -5.99 -15.41 19.67
N ILE A 76 -7.24 -15.56 19.24
CA ILE A 76 -8.30 -16.07 20.11
C ILE A 76 -7.99 -17.51 20.52
N TYR A 77 -7.63 -18.38 19.57
CA TYR A 77 -7.33 -19.79 19.86
C TYR A 77 -6.16 -19.94 20.86
N THR A 78 -5.06 -19.25 20.61
CA THR A 78 -3.85 -19.32 21.46
C THR A 78 -4.03 -18.59 22.79
N GLY A 79 -5.00 -17.66 22.89
CA GLY A 79 -5.37 -16.98 24.13
C GLY A 79 -6.26 -17.78 25.06
N MET A 80 -6.79 -18.94 24.61
CA MET A 80 -7.67 -19.80 25.38
C MET A 80 -6.88 -20.78 26.26
N SER A 81 -7.32 -20.98 27.49
CA SER A 81 -6.85 -22.05 28.41
C SER A 81 -8.04 -22.61 29.18
N HIS A 82 -8.18 -23.93 29.17
CA HIS A 82 -9.29 -24.64 29.82
C HIS A 82 -10.68 -24.07 29.51
N GLY A 83 -10.90 -23.71 28.20
CA GLY A 83 -12.19 -23.17 27.74
C GLY A 83 -12.48 -21.71 28.12
N LYS A 84 -11.51 -21.01 28.73
CA LYS A 84 -11.63 -19.59 29.06
C LYS A 84 -10.54 -18.77 28.36
N PHE A 85 -10.90 -17.56 27.94
CA PHE A 85 -9.92 -16.62 27.41
C PHE A 85 -9.16 -15.97 28.58
N VAL A 86 -7.85 -16.20 28.66
CA VAL A 86 -7.02 -15.78 29.79
C VAL A 86 -5.86 -14.86 29.42
N ALA A 87 -5.46 -14.84 28.16
CA ALA A 87 -4.28 -14.12 27.70
C ALA A 87 -4.64 -12.70 27.23
N VAL A 88 -4.50 -11.70 28.10
CA VAL A 88 -4.81 -10.29 27.79
C VAL A 88 -4.00 -9.79 26.58
N GLY A 89 -2.72 -10.18 26.44
CA GLY A 89 -1.88 -9.81 25.29
C GLY A 89 -2.45 -10.30 23.96
N ASN A 90 -2.98 -11.53 23.92
CA ASN A 90 -3.67 -12.05 22.73
C ASN A 90 -4.94 -11.25 22.44
N GLY A 91 -5.64 -10.77 23.49
CA GLY A 91 -6.79 -9.86 23.33
C GLY A 91 -6.42 -8.53 22.68
N GLN A 92 -5.27 -7.99 23.06
CA GLN A 92 -4.74 -6.77 22.40
C GLN A 92 -4.44 -7.02 20.92
N HIS A 93 -3.73 -8.10 20.59
CA HIS A 93 -3.43 -8.46 19.19
C HIS A 93 -4.73 -8.74 18.39
N ALA A 94 -5.66 -9.49 18.95
CA ALA A 94 -6.96 -9.74 18.32
C ALA A 94 -7.71 -8.43 18.03
N THR A 95 -7.65 -7.46 18.96
CA THR A 95 -8.24 -6.13 18.75
C THR A 95 -7.58 -5.39 17.58
N MET A 96 -6.24 -5.44 17.45
CA MET A 96 -5.53 -4.86 16.30
C MET A 96 -6.00 -5.51 14.98
N PHE A 97 -6.02 -6.85 14.92
CA PHE A 97 -6.53 -7.57 13.76
C PHE A 97 -7.98 -7.17 13.43
N PHE A 98 -8.85 -7.06 14.44
CA PHE A 98 -10.23 -6.62 14.23
C PHE A 98 -10.31 -5.26 13.53
N PHE A 99 -9.58 -4.25 14.00
CA PHE A 99 -9.62 -2.91 13.40
C PHE A 99 -9.08 -2.90 11.97
N PHE A 100 -8.01 -3.63 11.67
CA PHE A 100 -7.53 -3.76 10.30
C PHE A 100 -8.50 -4.55 9.40
N GLY A 101 -9.15 -5.60 9.91
CA GLY A 101 -10.20 -6.32 9.19
C GLY A 101 -11.41 -5.42 8.90
N PHE A 102 -11.79 -4.58 9.86
CA PHE A 102 -12.87 -3.62 9.70
C PHE A 102 -12.60 -2.60 8.59
N THR A 103 -11.34 -2.21 8.35
CA THR A 103 -11.01 -1.38 7.16
C THR A 103 -11.42 -2.06 5.86
N GLY A 104 -11.26 -3.38 5.76
CA GLY A 104 -11.68 -4.15 4.59
C GLY A 104 -13.21 -4.14 4.39
N VAL A 105 -13.97 -4.18 5.50
CA VAL A 105 -15.44 -4.04 5.44
C VAL A 105 -15.82 -2.65 4.92
N VAL A 106 -15.18 -1.59 5.43
CA VAL A 106 -15.42 -0.21 4.96
C VAL A 106 -15.04 -0.06 3.49
N ASP A 107 -13.93 -0.67 3.03
CA ASP A 107 -13.53 -0.69 1.62
C ASP A 107 -14.60 -1.32 0.73
N ILE A 108 -15.22 -2.44 1.16
CA ILE A 108 -16.33 -3.09 0.44
C ILE A 108 -17.55 -2.19 0.40
N LEU A 109 -17.94 -1.60 1.53
CA LEU A 109 -19.08 -0.68 1.59
C LEU A 109 -18.88 0.52 0.65
N GLN A 110 -17.69 1.10 0.64
CA GLN A 110 -17.33 2.20 -0.26
C GLN A 110 -17.39 1.75 -1.74
N TYR A 111 -16.87 0.57 -2.03
CA TYR A 111 -16.91 0.02 -3.39
C TYR A 111 -18.35 -0.15 -3.92
N TYR A 112 -19.26 -0.69 -3.11
CA TYR A 112 -20.67 -0.86 -3.46
C TYR A 112 -21.51 0.41 -3.27
N ARG A 113 -20.88 1.56 -3.00
CA ARG A 113 -21.54 2.87 -2.82
C ARG A 113 -22.62 2.84 -1.73
N ALA A 114 -22.38 2.12 -0.65
CA ALA A 114 -23.23 2.16 0.53
C ALA A 114 -23.31 3.62 1.07
N PRO A 115 -24.40 4.01 1.71
CA PRO A 115 -24.60 5.37 2.24
C PRO A 115 -23.74 5.62 3.49
N ILE A 116 -22.42 5.54 3.33
CA ILE A 116 -21.42 5.85 4.38
C ILE A 116 -20.83 7.25 4.14
N PRO A 117 -20.33 7.92 5.19
CA PRO A 117 -19.71 9.23 5.04
C PRO A 117 -18.54 9.23 4.03
N PRO A 118 -18.31 10.32 3.28
CA PRO A 118 -17.17 10.43 2.38
C PRO A 118 -15.85 10.32 3.17
N ASN A 119 -14.86 9.67 2.59
CA ASN A 119 -13.55 9.38 3.19
C ASN A 119 -13.60 8.43 4.41
N ALA A 120 -14.70 7.71 4.63
CA ALA A 120 -14.80 6.72 5.72
C ALA A 120 -13.67 5.68 5.64
N GLU A 121 -13.22 5.34 4.42
CA GLU A 121 -12.10 4.44 4.19
C GLU A 121 -10.79 4.97 4.80
N TYR A 122 -10.48 6.25 4.66
CA TYR A 122 -9.29 6.87 5.28
C TYR A 122 -9.40 6.94 6.80
N ILE A 123 -10.58 7.30 7.30
CA ILE A 123 -10.82 7.37 8.75
C ILE A 123 -10.72 6.00 9.39
N SER A 124 -11.22 4.93 8.74
CA SER A 124 -11.08 3.57 9.27
C SER A 124 -9.61 3.12 9.37
N TYR A 125 -8.78 3.44 8.37
CA TYR A 125 -7.33 3.18 8.43
C TYR A 125 -6.64 4.01 9.50
N PHE A 126 -6.97 5.30 9.61
CA PHE A 126 -6.45 6.14 10.68
C PHE A 126 -6.77 5.56 12.04
N MET A 127 -8.02 5.14 12.27
CA MET A 127 -8.44 4.53 13.53
C MET A 127 -7.71 3.21 13.80
N ALA A 128 -7.51 2.36 12.77
CA ALA A 128 -6.77 1.12 12.92
C ALA A 128 -5.33 1.37 13.40
N PHE A 129 -4.61 2.31 12.80
CA PHE A 129 -3.26 2.68 13.24
C PHE A 129 -3.23 3.33 14.62
N ILE A 130 -4.20 4.19 14.96
CA ILE A 130 -4.27 4.79 16.31
C ILE A 130 -4.48 3.72 17.37
N VAL A 131 -5.41 2.79 17.15
CA VAL A 131 -5.66 1.69 18.09
C VAL A 131 -4.44 0.78 18.22
N GLU A 132 -3.82 0.41 17.09
CA GLU A 132 -2.58 -0.36 17.08
C GLU A 132 -1.49 0.34 17.90
N GLY A 133 -1.23 1.63 17.63
CA GLY A 133 -0.19 2.40 18.32
C GLY A 133 -0.45 2.52 19.84
N LEU A 134 -1.71 2.74 20.25
CA LEU A 134 -2.08 2.79 21.66
C LEU A 134 -1.85 1.43 22.35
N LEU A 135 -2.33 0.34 21.73
CA LEU A 135 -2.19 -0.99 22.31
C LEU A 135 -0.71 -1.39 22.39
N PHE A 136 0.10 -1.11 21.38
CA PHE A 136 1.55 -1.35 21.43
C PHE A 136 2.23 -0.53 22.53
N LYS A 137 1.93 0.75 22.63
CA LYS A 137 2.53 1.62 23.67
C LYS A 137 2.27 1.10 25.08
N PHE A 138 1.05 0.66 25.36
CA PHE A 138 0.67 0.17 26.70
C PHE A 138 0.98 -1.31 26.94
N HIS A 139 1.40 -2.04 25.88
CA HIS A 139 1.86 -3.42 25.99
C HIS A 139 3.33 -3.53 26.49
N LEU A 140 4.04 -2.43 26.64
CA LEU A 140 5.47 -2.40 26.97
C LEU A 140 5.79 -2.47 28.46
N HIS A 141 4.80 -2.36 29.34
CA HIS A 141 5.02 -2.36 30.78
C HIS A 141 5.61 -3.69 31.26
N GLY A 142 6.72 -3.62 32.02
CA GLY A 142 7.38 -4.79 32.61
C GLY A 142 8.22 -5.61 31.64
N ARG A 143 8.52 -5.09 30.44
CA ARG A 143 9.45 -5.68 29.49
C ARG A 143 10.89 -5.20 29.70
N SER A 144 11.86 -5.95 29.17
CA SER A 144 13.26 -5.57 29.17
C SER A 144 13.54 -4.29 28.37
N GLU A 145 14.68 -3.64 28.60
CA GLU A 145 15.03 -2.37 27.95
C GLU A 145 15.13 -2.51 26.41
N LEU A 146 15.73 -3.61 25.93
CA LEU A 146 15.81 -3.90 24.49
C LEU A 146 14.44 -4.12 23.87
N ASP A 147 13.56 -4.89 24.53
CA ASP A 147 12.19 -5.15 24.07
C ASP A 147 11.39 -3.84 23.99
N VAL A 148 11.49 -2.97 25.00
CA VAL A 148 10.88 -1.64 25.02
C VAL A 148 11.41 -0.79 23.87
N LEU A 149 12.73 -0.79 23.62
CA LEU A 149 13.35 0.01 22.55
C LEU A 149 12.83 -0.37 21.16
N VAL A 150 12.89 -1.66 20.82
CA VAL A 150 12.51 -2.11 19.47
C VAL A 150 11.03 -1.92 19.20
N HIS A 151 10.17 -2.07 20.20
CA HIS A 151 8.75 -1.77 20.08
C HIS A 151 8.47 -0.26 20.08
N THR A 152 9.30 0.56 20.73
CA THR A 152 9.16 2.02 20.68
C THR A 152 9.41 2.54 19.26
N PHE A 153 10.38 1.99 18.52
CA PHE A 153 10.56 2.32 17.11
C PHE A 153 9.32 1.95 16.28
N LEU A 154 8.72 0.79 16.57
CA LEU A 154 7.46 0.38 15.94
C LEU A 154 6.33 1.36 16.22
N VAL A 155 6.17 1.78 17.48
CA VAL A 155 5.16 2.79 17.88
C VAL A 155 5.34 4.10 17.13
N TYR A 156 6.56 4.58 16.92
CA TYR A 156 6.82 5.78 16.13
C TYR A 156 6.40 5.60 14.67
N VAL A 157 6.72 4.46 14.05
CA VAL A 157 6.29 4.15 12.67
C VAL A 157 4.77 4.10 12.57
N ILE A 158 4.09 3.46 13.52
CA ILE A 158 2.63 3.32 13.55
C ILE A 158 1.95 4.71 13.62
N PHE A 159 2.33 5.57 14.57
CA PHE A 159 1.72 6.90 14.68
C PHE A 159 2.04 7.79 13.46
N THR A 160 3.24 7.67 12.90
CA THR A 160 3.59 8.37 11.66
C THR A 160 2.74 7.85 10.49
N SER A 161 2.45 6.53 10.45
CA SER A 161 1.52 5.94 9.47
C SER A 161 0.11 6.51 9.61
N ALA A 162 -0.40 6.64 10.83
CA ALA A 162 -1.69 7.28 11.09
C ALA A 162 -1.74 8.71 10.53
N ILE A 163 -0.70 9.51 10.80
CA ILE A 163 -0.59 10.89 10.28
C ILE A 163 -0.54 10.87 8.75
N SER A 164 0.23 9.96 8.14
CA SER A 164 0.36 9.87 6.69
C SER A 164 -0.96 9.57 5.99
N VAL A 165 -1.85 8.79 6.61
CA VAL A 165 -3.21 8.52 6.13
C VAL A 165 -4.03 9.82 6.05
N LEU A 166 -3.97 10.67 7.07
CA LEU A 166 -4.67 11.96 7.07
C LEU A 166 -4.09 12.93 6.04
N VAL A 167 -2.76 12.95 5.88
CA VAL A 167 -2.09 13.74 4.85
C VAL A 167 -2.52 13.28 3.45
N GLU A 168 -2.57 11.97 3.20
CA GLU A 168 -3.04 11.43 1.93
C GLU A 168 -4.52 11.77 1.68
N MET A 169 -5.38 11.64 2.69
CA MET A 169 -6.78 12.03 2.61
C MET A 169 -6.95 13.48 2.18
N ARG A 170 -6.09 14.41 2.67
CA ARG A 170 -6.12 15.83 2.31
C ARG A 170 -5.52 16.12 0.94
N PHE A 171 -4.46 15.39 0.54
CA PHE A 171 -3.66 15.62 -0.66
C PHE A 171 -3.74 14.46 -1.66
N ARG A 172 -4.94 13.99 -2.00
CA ARG A 172 -5.20 12.80 -2.85
C ARG A 172 -4.59 12.87 -4.24
N HIS A 173 -4.26 14.06 -4.73
CA HIS A 173 -3.70 14.26 -6.06
C HIS A 173 -2.16 14.28 -6.08
N HIS A 174 -1.52 14.20 -4.91
CA HIS A 174 -0.07 14.16 -4.77
C HIS A 174 0.38 12.73 -4.49
N ILE A 175 1.11 12.14 -5.44
CA ILE A 175 1.60 10.76 -5.32
C ILE A 175 2.46 10.56 -4.07
N LEU A 176 3.25 11.56 -3.65
CA LEU A 176 4.16 11.44 -2.51
C LEU A 176 3.45 11.12 -1.20
N ALA A 177 2.22 11.63 -1.00
CA ALA A 177 1.44 11.31 0.20
C ALA A 177 1.13 9.80 0.28
N SER A 178 0.70 9.20 -0.83
CA SER A 178 0.41 7.77 -0.92
C SER A 178 1.68 6.90 -0.87
N VAL A 179 2.78 7.38 -1.47
CA VAL A 179 4.08 6.72 -1.39
C VAL A 179 4.57 6.70 0.05
N MET A 180 4.45 7.81 0.79
CA MET A 180 4.85 7.87 2.21
C MET A 180 4.05 6.87 3.05
N ARG A 181 2.73 6.81 2.90
CA ARG A 181 1.91 5.80 3.59
C ARG A 181 2.40 4.39 3.30
N SER A 182 2.60 4.07 2.02
CA SER A 182 3.03 2.73 1.61
C SER A 182 4.44 2.38 2.10
N TYR A 183 5.36 3.36 2.10
CA TYR A 183 6.70 3.22 2.67
C TYR A 183 6.65 2.92 4.16
N LEU A 184 5.84 3.65 4.93
CA LEU A 184 5.73 3.45 6.38
C LEU A 184 5.12 2.08 6.71
N ILE A 185 4.13 1.62 5.95
CA ILE A 185 3.57 0.27 6.09
C ILE A 185 4.62 -0.80 5.77
N LEU A 186 5.45 -0.59 4.73
CA LEU A 186 6.56 -1.49 4.40
C LEU A 186 7.60 -1.52 5.52
N LEU A 187 7.98 -0.35 6.04
CA LEU A 187 8.91 -0.22 7.16
C LEU A 187 8.37 -0.91 8.41
N GLN A 188 7.09 -0.73 8.73
CA GLN A 188 6.44 -1.44 9.83
C GLN A 188 6.55 -2.95 9.66
N GLY A 189 6.21 -3.48 8.48
CA GLY A 189 6.26 -4.91 8.19
C GLY A 189 7.68 -5.50 8.28
N THR A 190 8.67 -4.84 7.67
CA THR A 190 10.06 -5.32 7.73
C THR A 190 10.65 -5.21 9.13
N TRP A 191 10.25 -4.19 9.90
CA TRP A 191 10.68 -4.02 11.28
C TRP A 191 10.05 -5.07 12.21
N PHE A 192 8.80 -5.49 12.00
CA PHE A 192 8.21 -6.61 12.72
C PHE A 192 9.01 -7.90 12.59
N TRP A 193 9.50 -8.19 11.38
CA TRP A 193 10.39 -9.33 11.16
C TRP A 193 11.71 -9.19 11.91
N GLN A 194 12.32 -8.00 11.90
CA GLN A 194 13.57 -7.76 12.62
C GLN A 194 13.37 -7.90 14.14
N VAL A 195 12.27 -7.39 14.68
CA VAL A 195 11.90 -7.55 16.11
C VAL A 195 11.74 -9.03 16.46
N ALA A 196 11.12 -9.83 15.57
CA ALA A 196 11.00 -11.26 15.77
C ALA A 196 12.37 -11.95 15.89
N PHE A 197 13.34 -11.60 15.05
CA PHE A 197 14.70 -12.13 15.13
C PHE A 197 15.50 -11.62 16.34
N ILE A 198 15.26 -10.39 16.78
CA ILE A 198 15.93 -9.85 17.97
C ILE A 198 15.43 -10.55 19.25
N LEU A 199 14.11 -10.70 19.39
CA LEU A 199 13.51 -11.16 20.65
C LEU A 199 13.28 -12.69 20.72
N PHE A 200 13.07 -13.35 19.58
CA PHE A 200 12.62 -14.75 19.49
C PHE A 200 13.38 -15.54 18.43
N ASN A 201 14.70 -15.28 18.28
CA ASN A 201 15.50 -15.89 17.23
C ASN A 201 15.29 -17.42 17.14
N PRO A 202 14.79 -17.96 16.01
CA PRO A 202 14.54 -19.38 15.85
C PRO A 202 15.78 -20.17 15.41
N ILE A 203 16.93 -19.50 15.17
CA ILE A 203 18.15 -20.13 14.64
C ILE A 203 18.89 -20.80 15.81
N GLU A 204 19.02 -22.11 15.75
CA GLU A 204 19.78 -22.87 16.72
C GLU A 204 21.26 -22.48 16.70
N GLY A 205 21.86 -22.27 17.90
CA GLY A 205 23.26 -21.87 18.04
C GLY A 205 23.53 -20.39 17.83
N ALA A 206 22.55 -19.57 17.47
CA ALA A 206 22.73 -18.12 17.42
C ALA A 206 22.89 -17.53 18.82
N SER A 207 23.85 -16.63 18.98
CA SER A 207 24.06 -15.92 20.25
C SER A 207 22.80 -15.10 20.61
N PRO A 208 22.22 -15.29 21.80
CA PRO A 208 21.04 -14.54 22.21
C PRO A 208 21.36 -13.05 22.40
N TRP A 209 20.42 -12.20 22.07
CA TRP A 209 20.49 -10.78 22.34
C TRP A 209 20.39 -10.54 23.87
N LYS A 210 21.35 -9.81 24.42
CA LYS A 210 21.32 -9.43 25.83
C LYS A 210 20.32 -8.29 26.01
N GLN A 211 19.33 -8.52 26.89
CA GLN A 211 18.15 -7.66 26.99
C GLN A 211 18.41 -6.29 27.61
N ASP A 212 19.44 -6.18 28.47
CA ASP A 212 19.77 -4.93 29.20
C ASP A 212 21.19 -4.45 28.85
N ASP A 213 21.71 -4.84 27.67
CA ASP A 213 23.05 -4.45 27.19
C ASP A 213 22.95 -3.25 26.25
N HIS A 214 23.55 -2.13 26.66
CA HIS A 214 23.60 -0.90 25.89
C HIS A 214 24.16 -1.08 24.47
N GLN A 215 25.17 -1.95 24.30
CA GLN A 215 25.74 -2.22 22.97
C GLN A 215 24.70 -2.87 22.04
N HIS A 216 23.92 -3.83 22.54
CA HIS A 216 22.86 -4.46 21.76
C HIS A 216 21.73 -3.48 21.41
N MET A 217 21.42 -2.53 22.30
CA MET A 217 20.45 -1.46 22.00
C MET A 217 20.96 -0.52 20.90
N MET A 218 22.25 -0.18 20.91
CA MET A 218 22.87 0.60 19.82
C MET A 218 22.82 -0.14 18.48
N ILE A 219 23.11 -1.45 18.48
CA ILE A 219 23.03 -2.29 17.27
C ILE A 219 21.58 -2.37 16.76
N ALA A 220 20.60 -2.54 17.64
CA ALA A 220 19.19 -2.55 17.27
C ALA A 220 18.76 -1.22 16.62
N THR A 221 19.23 -0.09 17.17
CA THR A 221 19.00 1.23 16.60
C THR A 221 19.64 1.37 15.21
N LEU A 222 20.87 0.86 15.04
CA LEU A 222 21.54 0.82 13.74
C LEU A 222 20.74 0.00 12.73
N TYR A 223 20.24 -1.16 13.10
CA TYR A 223 19.38 -1.98 12.22
C TYR A 223 18.12 -1.25 11.81
N PHE A 224 17.46 -0.55 12.73
CA PHE A 224 16.28 0.24 12.39
C PHE A 224 16.57 1.31 11.33
N THR A 225 17.69 2.03 11.47
CA THR A 225 18.09 3.05 10.48
C THR A 225 18.41 2.43 9.11
N TRP A 226 19.01 1.22 9.08
CA TRP A 226 19.18 0.48 7.83
C TRP A 226 17.85 0.04 7.21
N HIS A 227 16.88 -0.40 8.02
CA HIS A 227 15.53 -0.68 7.51
C HIS A 227 14.91 0.56 6.86
N CYS A 228 15.06 1.74 7.46
CA CYS A 228 14.61 2.99 6.84
C CYS A 228 15.25 3.22 5.46
N GLY A 229 16.57 3.10 5.37
CA GLY A 229 17.32 3.31 4.10
C GLY A 229 16.98 2.26 3.04
N VAL A 230 17.03 0.99 3.39
CA VAL A 230 16.77 -0.12 2.44
C VAL A 230 15.33 -0.07 1.90
N ASN A 231 14.35 0.14 2.76
CA ASN A 231 12.96 0.27 2.31
C ASN A 231 12.75 1.48 1.40
N PHE A 232 13.45 2.60 1.65
CA PHE A 232 13.42 3.75 0.76
C PHE A 232 13.98 3.42 -0.62
N VAL A 233 15.11 2.71 -0.69
CA VAL A 233 15.70 2.23 -1.95
C VAL A 233 14.74 1.29 -2.68
N ILE A 234 14.09 0.35 -1.97
CA ILE A 234 13.08 -0.56 -2.56
C ILE A 234 11.95 0.24 -3.21
N VAL A 235 11.42 1.26 -2.53
CA VAL A 235 10.35 2.11 -3.07
C VAL A 235 10.79 2.83 -4.34
N LEU A 236 12.00 3.39 -4.35
CA LEU A 236 12.56 4.06 -5.53
C LEU A 236 12.75 3.08 -6.70
N LEU A 237 13.25 1.87 -6.44
CA LEU A 237 13.45 0.83 -7.46
C LEU A 237 12.11 0.39 -8.06
N ILE A 238 11.08 0.14 -7.25
CA ILE A 238 9.74 -0.19 -7.75
C ILE A 238 9.21 0.95 -8.66
N GLY A 239 9.34 2.19 -8.21
CA GLY A 239 8.94 3.37 -9.01
C GLY A 239 9.68 3.46 -10.33
N ALA A 240 11.01 3.27 -10.32
CA ALA A 240 11.86 3.32 -11.51
C ALA A 240 11.52 2.19 -12.50
N VAL A 241 11.38 0.95 -12.03
CA VAL A 241 11.02 -0.20 -12.88
C VAL A 241 9.68 0.05 -13.57
N ILE A 242 8.66 0.50 -12.82
CA ILE A 242 7.34 0.76 -13.40
C ILE A 242 7.40 1.94 -14.38
N ALA A 243 8.16 3.01 -14.07
CA ALA A 243 8.38 4.12 -14.98
C ALA A 243 9.00 3.66 -16.31
N CYS A 244 10.02 2.80 -16.27
CA CYS A 244 10.67 2.23 -17.45
C CYS A 244 9.68 1.39 -18.27
N CYS A 245 8.86 0.54 -17.63
CA CYS A 245 7.84 -0.25 -18.32
C CYS A 245 6.83 0.64 -19.07
N TYR A 246 6.37 1.72 -18.44
CA TYR A 246 5.44 2.67 -19.08
C TYR A 246 6.10 3.53 -20.15
N GLY A 247 7.38 3.88 -20.00
CA GLY A 247 8.16 4.59 -21.02
C GLY A 247 8.37 3.76 -22.28
N ARG A 248 8.73 2.48 -22.13
CA ARG A 248 8.88 1.54 -23.26
C ARG A 248 7.58 1.32 -24.01
N ALA A 249 6.48 1.06 -23.29
CA ALA A 249 5.16 0.88 -23.91
C ALA A 249 4.73 2.09 -24.76
N LYS A 250 5.13 3.32 -24.36
CA LYS A 250 4.87 4.51 -25.18
C LYS A 250 5.76 4.57 -26.44
N ALA A 251 7.01 4.16 -26.34
CA ALA A 251 7.93 4.10 -27.48
C ALA A 251 7.46 3.07 -28.51
N ASP A 252 7.07 1.86 -28.05
CA ASP A 252 6.56 0.78 -28.91
C ASP A 252 5.30 1.21 -29.67
N ILE A 253 4.36 1.91 -29.03
CA ILE A 253 3.15 2.44 -29.67
C ILE A 253 3.52 3.48 -30.74
N HIS A 254 4.46 4.36 -30.46
CA HIS A 254 4.88 5.39 -31.41
C HIS A 254 5.59 4.79 -32.64
N ASP A 255 6.41 3.76 -32.44
CA ASP A 255 7.07 3.04 -33.51
C ASP A 255 6.07 2.26 -34.37
N ASP A 256 5.04 1.64 -33.76
CA ASP A 256 3.97 0.94 -34.48
C ASP A 256 3.11 1.93 -35.32
N ASP A 257 2.79 3.10 -34.76
CA ASP A 257 2.03 4.14 -35.45
C ASP A 257 2.85 4.72 -36.61
N GLU A 258 4.16 4.97 -36.44
CA GLU A 258 5.05 5.45 -37.50
C GLU A 258 5.23 4.41 -38.60
N MET A 259 5.36 3.12 -38.24
CA MET A 259 5.47 2.02 -39.18
C MET A 259 4.14 1.77 -39.93
N SER A 260 3.01 1.93 -39.27
CA SER A 260 1.68 1.88 -39.88
C SER A 260 1.48 3.05 -40.86
N MET A 261 1.89 4.26 -40.51
CA MET A 261 1.85 5.44 -41.37
C MET A 261 2.74 5.25 -42.57
N LYS A 262 4.00 4.75 -42.41
CA LYS A 262 4.90 4.43 -43.52
C LYS A 262 4.32 3.38 -44.46
N ARG A 263 3.65 2.34 -43.94
CA ARG A 263 2.95 1.34 -44.79
C ARG A 263 1.82 1.96 -45.57
N LEU A 264 1.01 2.83 -44.99
CA LEU A 264 -0.07 3.54 -45.70
C LEU A 264 0.46 4.44 -46.83
N ILE A 265 1.57 5.13 -46.59
CA ILE A 265 2.25 5.97 -47.62
C ILE A 265 2.80 5.09 -48.76
N HIS A 266 3.42 3.94 -48.44
CA HIS A 266 3.93 3.02 -49.47
C HIS A 266 2.83 2.32 -50.28
N THR A 267 1.68 2.03 -49.67
CA THR A 267 0.54 1.44 -50.38
C THR A 267 -0.14 2.48 -51.30
N GLY A 268 -0.04 3.77 -50.98
CA GLY A 268 -0.57 4.89 -51.77
C GLY A 268 0.24 5.22 -53.05
N ALA A 269 1.42 4.62 -53.24
CA ALA A 269 2.25 4.86 -54.43
C ALA A 269 1.76 4.18 -55.71
N ASN A 270 0.74 3.30 -55.62
CA ASN A 270 0.11 2.64 -56.78
C ASN A 270 -1.37 3.02 -56.91
N GLY A 271 -1.65 4.30 -57.16
CA GLY A 271 -2.92 4.78 -57.74
C GLY A 271 -4.08 4.96 -56.73
N GLN A 272 -4.44 6.22 -56.56
CA GLN A 272 -5.62 6.78 -55.88
C GLN A 272 -5.61 6.74 -54.35
N THR A 273 -5.09 7.83 -53.80
CA THR A 273 -5.12 8.15 -52.39
C THR A 273 -6.45 8.86 -52.04
N PHE A 274 -7.35 8.19 -51.36
CA PHE A 274 -8.39 8.87 -50.57
C PHE A 274 -7.88 8.98 -49.12
N VAL A 275 -7.38 10.14 -48.75
CA VAL A 275 -7.13 10.48 -47.33
C VAL A 275 -8.44 11.02 -46.80
N SER A 276 -9.20 10.19 -46.06
CA SER A 276 -10.25 10.68 -45.21
C SER A 276 -9.61 11.22 -43.95
N LEU A 277 -9.41 12.50 -43.88
CA LEU A 277 -9.14 13.21 -42.65
C LEU A 277 -10.48 13.40 -41.95
N ASN A 278 -10.80 12.56 -41.00
CA ASN A 278 -11.81 12.89 -40.00
C ASN A 278 -11.20 13.93 -39.04
N ASP A 279 -11.30 15.19 -39.44
CA ASP A 279 -11.17 16.33 -38.55
C ASP A 279 -12.54 16.51 -37.85
N GLU A 280 -12.75 15.84 -36.74
CA GLU A 280 -13.69 16.30 -35.73
C GLU A 280 -12.94 17.30 -34.82
N SER A 281 -12.85 18.54 -35.24
CA SER A 281 -12.65 19.66 -34.34
C SER A 281 -13.76 20.68 -34.56
N ASP A 282 -14.70 20.65 -33.65
CA ASP A 282 -15.66 21.71 -33.39
C ASP A 282 -15.01 23.09 -33.43
N SER A 283 -15.50 23.94 -34.30
CA SER A 283 -15.54 25.38 -34.07
C SER A 283 -16.44 26.04 -35.12
N ASP A 284 -17.75 25.91 -34.96
CA ASP A 284 -18.72 26.81 -35.59
C ASP A 284 -18.68 28.14 -34.85
N VAL A 285 -17.88 29.08 -35.32
CA VAL A 285 -18.05 30.51 -35.08
C VAL A 285 -18.51 31.14 -36.39
N GLU A 286 -19.80 31.19 -36.56
CA GLU A 286 -20.49 31.87 -37.63
C GLU A 286 -20.35 33.39 -37.48
N PHE A 287 -19.48 34.00 -38.23
CA PHE A 287 -19.41 35.47 -38.38
C PHE A 287 -20.50 35.93 -39.35
N GLN A 288 -21.61 36.46 -38.80
CA GLN A 288 -22.58 37.21 -39.58
C GLN A 288 -21.97 38.54 -40.03
N LYS A 289 -21.88 38.74 -41.35
CA LYS A 289 -21.59 40.06 -41.96
C LYS A 289 -22.80 40.97 -41.85
N PRO A 290 -22.61 42.24 -41.54
CA PRO A 290 -23.72 43.23 -41.55
C PRO A 290 -24.14 43.56 -42.99
N VAL A 291 -25.45 43.47 -43.24
CA VAL A 291 -26.08 43.96 -44.47
C VAL A 291 -26.19 45.49 -44.38
N ALA A 292 -25.63 46.14 -45.38
CA ALA A 292 -25.78 47.61 -45.59
C ALA A 292 -27.19 47.93 -46.07
N LYS A 293 -27.84 48.81 -45.37
CA LYS A 293 -28.67 49.91 -45.93
C LYS A 293 -28.75 51.05 -44.95
#